data_109e235e2e8676cd13bbe54d22753852
#
_entry.id   109e235e2e8676cd13bbe54d22753852
#
_cell.length_a   1.000
_cell.length_b   1.000
_cell.length_c   1.000
_cell.angle_alpha   90.00
_cell.angle_beta   90.00
_cell.angle_gamma   90.00
#
_symmetry.space_group_name_H-M   'P 1'
#
loop_
_entity.id
_entity.type
_entity.pdbx_description
1 polymer ?
#
loop_
_entity_poly.entity_id
_entity_poly.type
_entity_poly.pdbx_seq_one_letter_code
_entity_poly.pdbx_strand_id
1 'polypeptide(L)'
;MKIAITGGAGFIGTQLAGLLTAEGHELALIDLKKSETFPNDSIIADVTNRDAMIDAMDGVDVIYHLAAEHRDDVSPVSRYTTVNVGGGENVIAAAKAHGIHKIIFTSSVAVYPLVPEDPKNGSNETHTPAPFNDYGTSKLESEKTFDAWVTEDEKNTLVTMRLVATFGPGNRGNIYTLMNQIASGKFMMIGDGSNRKSIAYVGNVSAFLHHALTLKNGSHLYNYADKPDLNMRDFVTSIREALGHKGAGPQMPYAVGLLGGSVFDVAAKITGRKFPISIIRIKKFCADTIVNADKIQDTKFKAPYSLHDGLSEMIKCEFQTTKKAA
;
A
#
# COMPACT_ATOMS: atom_id res chain seq x y z
N MET A 1 -20.45 4.83 -15.66
CA MET A 1 -19.29 5.71 -15.86
C MET A 1 -18.18 4.88 -16.49
N LYS A 2 -17.33 5.53 -17.28
CA LYS A 2 -16.05 4.94 -17.70
C LYS A 2 -14.94 5.37 -16.75
N ILE A 3 -14.25 4.41 -16.17
CA ILE A 3 -13.28 4.64 -15.09
C ILE A 3 -11.90 4.14 -15.51
N ALA A 4 -10.89 5.01 -15.47
CA ALA A 4 -9.51 4.62 -15.69
C ALA A 4 -8.85 4.22 -14.37
N ILE A 5 -8.05 3.15 -14.39
CA ILE A 5 -7.24 2.70 -13.25
C ILE A 5 -5.80 2.52 -13.74
N THR A 6 -4.90 3.46 -13.43
CA THR A 6 -3.48 3.24 -13.67
C THR A 6 -2.92 2.29 -12.60
N GLY A 7 -2.06 1.36 -12.99
CA GLY A 7 -1.71 0.23 -12.13
C GLY A 7 -2.85 -0.80 -12.01
N GLY A 8 -3.73 -0.84 -13.00
CA GLY A 8 -4.95 -1.65 -13.02
C GLY A 8 -4.72 -3.17 -13.00
N ALA A 9 -3.59 -3.65 -13.52
CA ALA A 9 -3.19 -5.06 -13.44
C ALA A 9 -2.42 -5.40 -12.15
N GLY A 10 -2.27 -4.43 -11.24
CA GLY A 10 -1.64 -4.59 -9.94
C GLY A 10 -2.56 -5.20 -8.89
N PHE A 11 -2.01 -5.42 -7.69
CA PHE A 11 -2.70 -6.07 -6.57
C PHE A 11 -3.98 -5.31 -6.14
N ILE A 12 -3.88 -4.00 -5.85
CA ILE A 12 -5.04 -3.18 -5.45
C ILE A 12 -5.96 -2.94 -6.66
N GLY A 13 -5.37 -2.64 -7.83
CA GLY A 13 -6.10 -2.35 -9.05
C GLY A 13 -7.04 -3.49 -9.48
N THR A 14 -6.58 -4.73 -9.41
CA THR A 14 -7.39 -5.91 -9.74
C THR A 14 -8.58 -6.08 -8.78
N GLN A 15 -8.38 -5.86 -7.48
CA GLN A 15 -9.47 -5.96 -6.49
C GLN A 15 -10.50 -4.84 -6.68
N LEU A 16 -10.04 -3.61 -6.90
CA LEU A 16 -10.91 -2.47 -7.17
C LEU A 16 -11.70 -2.67 -8.48
N ALA A 17 -11.03 -3.14 -9.54
CA ALA A 17 -11.68 -3.45 -10.81
C ALA A 17 -12.85 -4.43 -10.65
N GLY A 18 -12.68 -5.46 -9.80
CA GLY A 18 -13.75 -6.41 -9.50
C GLY A 18 -14.99 -5.76 -8.89
N LEU A 19 -14.81 -4.84 -7.92
CA LEU A 19 -15.90 -4.10 -7.31
C LEU A 19 -16.61 -3.19 -8.32
N LEU A 20 -15.85 -2.42 -9.10
CA LEU A 20 -16.39 -1.48 -10.08
C LEU A 20 -17.13 -2.19 -11.23
N THR A 21 -16.61 -3.31 -11.69
CA THR A 21 -17.28 -4.14 -12.72
C THR A 21 -18.60 -4.71 -12.19
N ALA A 22 -18.64 -5.16 -10.93
CA ALA A 22 -19.86 -5.67 -10.32
C ALA A 22 -20.98 -4.63 -10.23
N GLU A 23 -20.64 -3.33 -10.20
CA GLU A 23 -21.57 -2.21 -10.24
C GLU A 23 -21.90 -1.71 -11.66
N GLY A 24 -21.37 -2.37 -12.69
CA GLY A 24 -21.67 -2.05 -14.09
C GLY A 24 -20.89 -0.85 -14.64
N HIS A 25 -19.74 -0.51 -14.06
CA HIS A 25 -18.84 0.49 -14.63
C HIS A 25 -18.03 -0.09 -15.81
N GLU A 26 -17.79 0.73 -16.83
CA GLU A 26 -16.83 0.45 -17.89
C GLU A 26 -15.42 0.79 -17.39
N LEU A 27 -14.45 -0.07 -17.63
CA LEU A 27 -13.10 0.10 -17.11
C LEU A 27 -12.06 0.28 -18.22
N ALA A 28 -11.04 1.11 -17.93
CA ALA A 28 -9.80 1.22 -18.66
C ALA A 28 -8.64 0.91 -17.69
N LEU A 29 -8.16 -0.33 -17.69
CA LEU A 29 -7.07 -0.79 -16.82
C LEU A 29 -5.73 -0.52 -17.49
N ILE A 30 -5.09 0.58 -17.11
CA ILE A 30 -3.85 1.06 -17.71
C ILE A 30 -2.67 0.53 -16.89
N ASP A 31 -1.80 -0.29 -17.52
CA ASP A 31 -0.64 -0.89 -16.86
C ASP A 31 0.46 -1.23 -17.89
N LEU A 32 1.66 -1.52 -17.42
CA LEU A 32 2.77 -2.04 -18.24
C LEU A 32 2.51 -3.46 -18.77
N LYS A 33 1.55 -4.17 -18.19
CA LYS A 33 1.17 -5.53 -18.57
C LYS A 33 -0.34 -5.67 -18.62
N LYS A 34 -0.81 -6.64 -19.39
CA LYS A 34 -2.23 -7.00 -19.45
C LYS A 34 -2.69 -7.60 -18.12
N SER A 35 -3.88 -7.23 -17.65
CA SER A 35 -4.51 -7.88 -16.50
C SER A 35 -4.87 -9.32 -16.84
N GLU A 36 -4.51 -10.25 -15.96
CA GLU A 36 -4.91 -11.66 -16.11
C GLU A 36 -6.40 -11.88 -15.84
N THR A 37 -6.96 -11.07 -14.92
CA THR A 37 -8.37 -11.17 -14.52
C THR A 37 -9.31 -10.43 -15.46
N PHE A 38 -8.88 -9.25 -15.96
CA PHE A 38 -9.69 -8.37 -16.81
C PHE A 38 -8.96 -8.05 -18.13
N PRO A 39 -8.69 -9.07 -18.97
CA PRO A 39 -7.87 -8.88 -20.16
C PRO A 39 -8.52 -7.99 -21.24
N ASN A 40 -9.84 -7.90 -21.27
CA ASN A 40 -10.55 -7.12 -22.27
C ASN A 40 -10.61 -5.63 -21.93
N ASP A 41 -10.48 -5.26 -20.64
CA ASP A 41 -10.48 -3.89 -20.15
C ASP A 41 -9.05 -3.31 -20.05
N SER A 42 -8.04 -4.07 -20.45
CA SER A 42 -6.63 -3.72 -20.31
C SER A 42 -6.11 -2.87 -21.46
N ILE A 43 -5.46 -1.77 -21.11
CA ILE A 43 -4.69 -0.89 -22.01
C ILE A 43 -3.23 -0.95 -21.58
N ILE A 44 -2.34 -1.37 -22.48
CA ILE A 44 -0.90 -1.44 -22.19
C ILE A 44 -0.30 -0.05 -22.46
N ALA A 45 0.06 0.66 -21.39
CA ALA A 45 0.72 1.95 -21.47
C ALA A 45 1.58 2.22 -20.23
N ASP A 46 2.65 2.99 -20.41
CA ASP A 46 3.54 3.44 -19.34
C ASP A 46 3.11 4.82 -18.86
N VAL A 47 2.88 4.97 -17.54
CA VAL A 47 2.50 6.27 -16.95
C VAL A 47 3.53 7.36 -17.19
N THR A 48 4.78 7.01 -17.51
CA THR A 48 5.83 7.96 -17.86
C THR A 48 5.71 8.50 -19.29
N ASN A 49 4.84 7.92 -20.11
CA ASN A 49 4.57 8.38 -21.47
C ASN A 49 3.30 9.23 -21.52
N ARG A 50 3.47 10.53 -21.68
CA ARG A 50 2.38 11.52 -21.66
C ARG A 50 1.32 11.27 -22.72
N ASP A 51 1.74 11.05 -23.96
CA ASP A 51 0.81 10.90 -25.09
C ASP A 51 0.01 9.60 -24.92
N ALA A 52 0.66 8.51 -24.51
CA ALA A 52 -0.01 7.25 -24.19
C ALA A 52 -1.04 7.40 -23.06
N MET A 53 -0.79 8.25 -22.04
CA MET A 53 -1.75 8.51 -20.97
C MET A 53 -2.94 9.31 -21.48
N ILE A 54 -2.72 10.32 -22.34
CA ILE A 54 -3.80 11.09 -22.96
C ILE A 54 -4.66 10.15 -23.80
N ASP A 55 -4.08 9.37 -24.70
CA ASP A 55 -4.82 8.44 -25.57
C ASP A 55 -5.62 7.39 -24.78
N ALA A 56 -5.03 6.84 -23.69
CA ALA A 56 -5.66 5.80 -22.88
C ALA A 56 -6.86 6.29 -22.04
N MET A 57 -7.02 7.60 -21.86
CA MET A 57 -8.06 8.20 -21.01
C MET A 57 -9.18 8.87 -21.81
N ASP A 58 -9.28 8.59 -23.11
CA ASP A 58 -10.40 9.11 -23.92
C ASP A 58 -11.76 8.61 -23.42
N GLY A 59 -12.70 9.55 -23.23
CA GLY A 59 -14.05 9.30 -22.75
C GLY A 59 -14.12 8.83 -21.29
N VAL A 60 -13.07 8.96 -20.49
CA VAL A 60 -13.04 8.59 -19.06
C VAL A 60 -13.69 9.68 -18.21
N ASP A 61 -14.50 9.27 -17.23
CA ASP A 61 -15.18 10.15 -16.27
C ASP A 61 -14.36 10.37 -14.98
N VAL A 62 -13.65 9.33 -14.52
CA VAL A 62 -12.91 9.30 -13.25
C VAL A 62 -11.60 8.55 -13.39
N ILE A 63 -10.55 9.04 -12.75
CA ILE A 63 -9.24 8.39 -12.73
C ILE A 63 -8.90 7.88 -11.32
N TYR A 64 -8.56 6.60 -11.20
CA TYR A 64 -7.82 6.04 -10.06
C TYR A 64 -6.33 5.95 -10.43
N HIS A 65 -5.51 6.73 -9.76
CA HIS A 65 -4.06 6.68 -9.95
C HIS A 65 -3.41 5.81 -8.88
N LEU A 66 -3.22 4.52 -9.21
CA LEU A 66 -2.61 3.52 -8.34
C LEU A 66 -1.21 3.11 -8.78
N ALA A 67 -0.81 3.46 -10.02
CA ALA A 67 0.52 3.16 -10.53
C ALA A 67 1.60 3.86 -9.71
N ALA A 68 2.59 3.11 -9.26
CA ALA A 68 3.75 3.65 -8.55
C ALA A 68 4.93 2.69 -8.59
N GLU A 69 6.13 3.23 -8.58
CA GLU A 69 7.30 2.47 -8.17
C GLU A 69 7.37 2.50 -6.63
N HIS A 70 7.35 1.33 -6.00
CA HIS A 70 7.24 1.19 -4.54
C HIS A 70 8.22 0.18 -3.92
N ARG A 71 9.06 -0.48 -4.74
CA ARG A 71 10.05 -1.44 -4.25
C ARG A 71 11.17 -0.72 -3.51
N ASP A 72 11.72 -1.34 -2.47
CA ASP A 72 12.79 -0.74 -1.64
C ASP A 72 14.19 -0.77 -2.30
N ASP A 73 14.36 -1.52 -3.39
CA ASP A 73 15.66 -1.80 -4.05
C ASP A 73 15.78 -1.21 -5.46
N VAL A 74 15.05 -0.14 -5.72
CA VAL A 74 14.99 0.51 -7.04
C VAL A 74 16.33 1.13 -7.44
N SER A 75 16.77 0.84 -8.64
CA SER A 75 17.96 1.45 -9.24
C SER A 75 17.71 1.75 -10.73
N PRO A 76 17.96 2.95 -11.20
CA PRO A 76 18.42 4.13 -10.46
C PRO A 76 17.32 4.72 -9.54
N VAL A 77 17.70 5.41 -8.48
CA VAL A 77 16.78 6.03 -7.49
C VAL A 77 15.85 7.06 -8.16
N SER A 78 16.31 7.75 -9.21
CA SER A 78 15.51 8.69 -10.00
C SER A 78 14.22 8.07 -10.58
N ARG A 79 14.13 6.75 -10.62
CA ARG A 79 12.94 6.04 -11.07
C ARG A 79 11.71 6.33 -10.19
N TYR A 80 11.90 6.56 -8.88
CA TYR A 80 10.81 7.01 -8.01
C TYR A 80 10.22 8.34 -8.49
N THR A 81 11.06 9.33 -8.78
CA THR A 81 10.59 10.64 -9.27
C THR A 81 9.98 10.51 -10.66
N THR A 82 10.63 9.78 -11.57
CA THR A 82 10.13 9.62 -12.95
C THR A 82 8.76 8.95 -12.98
N VAL A 83 8.56 7.86 -12.22
CA VAL A 83 7.30 7.10 -12.24
C VAL A 83 6.24 7.76 -11.35
N ASN A 84 6.58 8.13 -10.11
CA ASN A 84 5.58 8.57 -9.16
C ASN A 84 5.18 10.03 -9.39
N VAL A 85 6.14 10.92 -9.60
CA VAL A 85 5.86 12.35 -9.83
C VAL A 85 5.54 12.59 -11.29
N GLY A 86 6.44 12.22 -12.22
CA GLY A 86 6.22 12.41 -13.65
C GLY A 86 5.00 11.65 -14.18
N GLY A 87 4.74 10.43 -13.67
CA GLY A 87 3.52 9.69 -13.97
C GLY A 87 2.27 10.42 -13.49
N GLY A 88 2.30 11.01 -12.29
CA GLY A 88 1.22 11.86 -11.78
C GLY A 88 0.97 13.10 -12.65
N GLU A 89 2.04 13.78 -13.10
CA GLU A 89 1.94 14.92 -14.01
C GLU A 89 1.29 14.52 -15.35
N ASN A 90 1.61 13.33 -15.87
CA ASN A 90 1.01 12.83 -17.13
C ASN A 90 -0.47 12.47 -16.93
N VAL A 91 -0.86 11.92 -15.77
CA VAL A 91 -2.27 11.69 -15.41
C VAL A 91 -3.04 13.02 -15.35
N ILE A 92 -2.46 14.06 -14.75
CA ILE A 92 -3.06 15.40 -14.72
C ILE A 92 -3.17 15.98 -16.15
N ALA A 93 -2.17 15.77 -16.99
CA ALA A 93 -2.22 16.20 -18.38
C ALA A 93 -3.37 15.54 -19.16
N ALA A 94 -3.57 14.23 -18.97
CA ALA A 94 -4.69 13.50 -19.54
C ALA A 94 -6.05 14.00 -18.99
N ALA A 95 -6.14 14.24 -17.67
CA ALA A 95 -7.33 14.81 -17.05
C ALA A 95 -7.71 16.16 -17.67
N LYS A 96 -6.73 17.05 -17.85
CA LYS A 96 -6.94 18.36 -18.50
C LYS A 96 -7.35 18.23 -19.97
N ALA A 97 -6.72 17.31 -20.70
CA ALA A 97 -7.02 17.12 -22.16
C ALA A 97 -8.45 16.64 -22.39
N HIS A 98 -9.01 15.82 -21.48
CA HIS A 98 -10.34 15.24 -21.61
C HIS A 98 -11.39 15.87 -20.68
N GLY A 99 -11.06 16.91 -19.93
CA GLY A 99 -12.00 17.57 -19.01
C GLY A 99 -12.44 16.64 -17.86
N ILE A 100 -11.55 15.77 -17.39
CA ILE A 100 -11.81 14.87 -16.26
C ILE A 100 -11.57 15.64 -14.96
N HIS A 101 -12.60 15.74 -14.13
CA HIS A 101 -12.59 16.55 -12.91
C HIS A 101 -12.44 15.73 -11.62
N LYS A 102 -12.22 14.40 -11.71
CA LYS A 102 -12.09 13.58 -10.50
C LYS A 102 -10.89 12.64 -10.59
N ILE A 103 -9.97 12.80 -9.63
CA ILE A 103 -8.82 11.91 -9.45
C ILE A 103 -8.84 11.36 -8.03
N ILE A 104 -8.71 10.03 -7.91
CA ILE A 104 -8.53 9.31 -6.65
C ILE A 104 -7.11 8.74 -6.68
N PHE A 105 -6.26 9.23 -5.77
CA PHE A 105 -4.83 8.96 -5.75
C PHE A 105 -4.43 8.15 -4.53
N THR A 106 -3.68 7.06 -4.73
CA THR A 106 -3.06 6.32 -3.62
C THR A 106 -1.67 6.85 -3.31
N SER A 107 -1.56 7.55 -2.21
CA SER A 107 -0.31 7.92 -1.56
C SER A 107 0.11 6.85 -0.55
N SER A 108 0.99 7.17 0.38
CA SER A 108 1.53 6.25 1.36
C SER A 108 1.78 6.94 2.70
N VAL A 109 1.63 6.22 3.80
CA VAL A 109 2.09 6.68 5.12
C VAL A 109 3.61 6.83 5.21
N ALA A 110 4.37 6.41 4.20
CA ALA A 110 5.80 6.67 4.08
C ALA A 110 6.14 8.16 3.93
N VAL A 111 5.17 9.03 3.71
CA VAL A 111 5.32 10.49 3.75
C VAL A 111 5.57 11.01 5.17
N TYR A 112 5.24 10.23 6.20
CA TYR A 112 5.49 10.58 7.59
C TYR A 112 6.89 10.19 8.06
N PRO A 113 7.39 10.80 9.14
CA PRO A 113 8.63 10.37 9.76
C PRO A 113 8.53 8.94 10.31
N LEU A 114 9.66 8.25 10.40
CA LEU A 114 9.71 6.87 10.93
C LEU A 114 9.21 6.78 12.39
N VAL A 115 9.47 7.84 13.17
CA VAL A 115 8.95 8.00 14.54
C VAL A 115 7.83 9.02 14.47
N PRO A 116 6.58 8.66 14.75
CA PRO A 116 5.45 9.58 14.68
C PRO A 116 5.56 10.68 15.73
N GLU A 117 5.00 11.86 15.45
CA GLU A 117 4.90 12.98 16.40
C GLU A 117 4.06 12.59 17.63
N ASP A 118 3.04 11.77 17.45
CA ASP A 118 2.27 11.12 18.52
C ASP A 118 2.57 9.62 18.56
N PRO A 119 3.51 9.16 19.41
CA PRO A 119 3.85 7.75 19.52
C PRO A 119 2.71 6.86 20.05
N LYS A 120 1.70 7.46 20.69
CA LYS A 120 0.57 6.71 21.26
C LYS A 120 -0.49 6.41 20.20
N ASN A 121 -0.82 7.40 19.36
CA ASN A 121 -1.93 7.30 18.41
C ASN A 121 -1.46 7.23 16.95
N GLY A 122 -0.17 7.49 16.68
CA GLY A 122 0.40 7.52 15.34
C GLY A 122 0.20 8.86 14.62
N SER A 123 0.79 8.97 13.44
CA SER A 123 0.63 10.17 12.61
C SER A 123 -0.78 10.26 12.04
N ASN A 124 -1.35 11.46 12.00
CA ASN A 124 -2.61 11.78 11.36
C ASN A 124 -2.41 12.78 10.19
N GLU A 125 -3.47 13.10 9.48
CA GLU A 125 -3.44 13.92 8.27
C GLU A 125 -3.03 15.39 8.51
N THR A 126 -3.04 15.86 9.76
CA THR A 126 -2.62 17.23 10.14
C THR A 126 -1.16 17.31 10.55
N HIS A 127 -0.49 16.17 10.79
CA HIS A 127 0.92 16.14 11.11
C HIS A 127 1.78 16.48 9.89
N THR A 128 2.89 17.19 10.14
CA THR A 128 3.79 17.61 9.07
C THR A 128 4.48 16.41 8.42
N PRO A 129 4.33 16.19 7.10
CA PRO A 129 5.05 15.13 6.41
C PRO A 129 6.57 15.35 6.47
N ALA A 130 7.31 14.29 6.81
CA ALA A 130 8.77 14.26 6.86
C ALA A 130 9.27 12.87 6.44
N PRO A 131 9.24 12.55 5.14
CA PRO A 131 9.57 11.22 4.63
C PRO A 131 11.02 10.86 4.94
N PHE A 132 11.25 9.61 5.33
CA PHE A 132 12.58 9.11 5.71
C PHE A 132 13.31 8.36 4.57
N ASN A 133 12.68 8.21 3.41
CA ASN A 133 13.25 7.54 2.24
C ASN A 133 12.75 8.16 0.92
N ASP A 134 13.42 7.81 -0.19
CA ASP A 134 13.13 8.36 -1.53
C ASP A 134 11.71 8.02 -2.01
N TYR A 135 11.19 6.83 -1.68
CA TYR A 135 9.81 6.47 -1.98
C TYR A 135 8.82 7.43 -1.30
N GLY A 136 8.96 7.64 0.01
CA GLY A 136 8.10 8.56 0.76
C GLY A 136 8.21 9.99 0.22
N THR A 137 9.44 10.43 -0.11
CA THR A 137 9.68 11.74 -0.73
C THR A 137 8.93 11.87 -2.06
N SER A 138 9.04 10.88 -2.95
CA SER A 138 8.35 10.91 -4.25
C SER A 138 6.82 10.91 -4.10
N LYS A 139 6.28 10.18 -3.11
CA LYS A 139 4.82 10.20 -2.84
C LYS A 139 4.36 11.56 -2.33
N LEU A 140 5.15 12.21 -1.44
CA LEU A 140 4.85 13.56 -0.95
C LEU A 140 4.92 14.61 -2.09
N GLU A 141 5.89 14.49 -2.98
CA GLU A 141 5.98 15.35 -4.17
C GLU A 141 4.78 15.14 -5.09
N SER A 142 4.35 13.90 -5.30
CA SER A 142 3.13 13.60 -6.06
C SER A 142 1.88 14.20 -5.41
N GLU A 143 1.73 14.13 -4.07
CA GLU A 143 0.63 14.78 -3.36
C GLU A 143 0.58 16.27 -3.70
N LYS A 144 1.72 16.99 -3.61
CA LYS A 144 1.80 18.42 -3.93
C LYS A 144 1.39 18.72 -5.38
N THR A 145 1.76 17.85 -6.32
CA THR A 145 1.40 18.00 -7.73
C THR A 145 -0.12 17.87 -7.94
N PHE A 146 -0.77 16.90 -7.29
CA PHE A 146 -2.22 16.74 -7.34
C PHE A 146 -2.96 17.83 -6.55
N ASP A 147 -2.42 18.27 -5.40
CA ASP A 147 -2.97 19.39 -4.63
C ASP A 147 -2.93 20.72 -5.43
N ALA A 148 -1.92 20.93 -6.23
CA ALA A 148 -1.88 22.07 -7.15
C ALA A 148 -2.98 21.96 -8.21
N TRP A 149 -3.15 20.78 -8.84
CA TRP A 149 -4.18 20.54 -9.85
C TRP A 149 -5.61 20.76 -9.34
N VAL A 150 -5.91 20.31 -8.12
CA VAL A 150 -7.28 20.45 -7.59
C VAL A 150 -7.68 21.91 -7.38
N THR A 151 -6.72 22.82 -7.17
CA THR A 151 -7.00 24.26 -6.98
C THR A 151 -7.17 25.03 -8.29
N GLU A 152 -6.90 24.44 -9.45
CA GLU A 152 -7.01 25.11 -10.75
C GLU A 152 -8.46 25.27 -11.22
N ASP A 153 -9.38 24.42 -10.78
CA ASP A 153 -10.80 24.48 -11.13
C ASP A 153 -11.66 24.01 -9.94
N GLU A 154 -12.69 24.78 -9.59
CA GLU A 154 -13.61 24.47 -8.49
C GLU A 154 -14.41 23.17 -8.68
N LYS A 155 -14.51 22.65 -9.92
CA LYS A 155 -15.11 21.35 -10.24
C LYS A 155 -14.21 20.19 -9.89
N ASN A 156 -12.89 20.43 -9.76
CA ASN A 156 -11.94 19.38 -9.51
C ASN A 156 -12.17 18.76 -8.13
N THR A 157 -12.06 17.45 -8.10
CA THR A 157 -12.15 16.63 -6.89
C THR A 157 -10.91 15.75 -6.81
N LEU A 158 -10.13 15.90 -5.75
CA LEU A 158 -9.00 15.06 -5.42
C LEU A 158 -9.31 14.27 -4.16
N VAL A 159 -9.13 12.94 -4.20
CA VAL A 159 -9.13 12.11 -3.00
C VAL A 159 -7.77 11.46 -2.88
N THR A 160 -6.98 11.90 -1.92
CA THR A 160 -5.66 11.33 -1.62
C THR A 160 -5.77 10.35 -0.46
N MET A 161 -5.37 9.11 -0.67
CA MET A 161 -5.39 8.06 0.34
C MET A 161 -3.96 7.62 0.69
N ARG A 162 -3.46 7.97 1.89
CA ARG A 162 -2.18 7.51 2.43
C ARG A 162 -2.35 6.10 2.98
N LEU A 163 -1.90 5.11 2.21
CA LEU A 163 -2.03 3.70 2.56
C LEU A 163 -0.91 3.24 3.49
N VAL A 164 -1.27 2.41 4.47
CA VAL A 164 -0.34 1.56 5.21
C VAL A 164 0.02 0.31 4.38
N ALA A 165 0.87 -0.57 4.94
CA ALA A 165 1.16 -1.87 4.33
C ALA A 165 -0.14 -2.64 4.08
N THR A 166 -0.48 -2.82 2.80
CA THR A 166 -1.69 -3.51 2.38
C THR A 166 -1.40 -4.97 2.12
N PHE A 167 -2.28 -5.87 2.59
CA PHE A 167 -2.14 -7.31 2.45
C PHE A 167 -3.43 -7.97 1.92
N GLY A 168 -3.31 -9.20 1.45
CA GLY A 168 -4.42 -10.03 0.98
C GLY A 168 -3.94 -11.07 -0.03
N PRO A 169 -4.83 -11.96 -0.52
CA PRO A 169 -4.49 -12.96 -1.52
C PRO A 169 -3.88 -12.33 -2.77
N GLY A 170 -2.80 -12.93 -3.29
CA GLY A 170 -2.07 -12.41 -4.46
C GLY A 170 -0.99 -11.37 -4.15
N ASN A 171 -0.93 -10.81 -2.93
CA ASN A 171 0.15 -9.90 -2.54
C ASN A 171 1.46 -10.68 -2.30
N ARG A 172 2.59 -10.12 -2.77
CA ARG A 172 3.94 -10.67 -2.53
C ARG A 172 4.84 -9.69 -1.76
N GLY A 173 4.22 -8.75 -1.03
CA GLY A 173 4.92 -7.74 -0.23
C GLY A 173 5.45 -8.26 1.12
N ASN A 174 5.80 -7.30 1.99
CA ASN A 174 6.42 -7.57 3.29
C ASN A 174 5.56 -8.43 4.23
N ILE A 175 4.24 -8.24 4.22
CA ILE A 175 3.31 -9.04 5.03
C ILE A 175 3.30 -10.49 4.57
N TYR A 176 3.22 -10.75 3.25
CA TYR A 176 3.33 -12.10 2.70
C TYR A 176 4.66 -12.77 3.07
N THR A 177 5.77 -12.03 2.95
CA THR A 177 7.10 -12.55 3.30
C THR A 177 7.16 -12.96 4.77
N LEU A 178 6.62 -12.16 5.68
CA LEU A 178 6.51 -12.48 7.10
C LEU A 178 5.64 -13.71 7.34
N MET A 179 4.45 -13.76 6.73
CA MET A 179 3.56 -14.92 6.83
C MET A 179 4.21 -16.21 6.31
N ASN A 180 4.95 -16.13 5.21
CA ASN A 180 5.69 -17.28 4.66
C ASN A 180 6.81 -17.76 5.60
N GLN A 181 7.52 -16.85 6.27
CA GLN A 181 8.51 -17.23 7.29
C GLN A 181 7.85 -17.92 8.47
N ILE A 182 6.67 -17.43 8.92
CA ILE A 182 5.90 -18.06 10.00
C ILE A 182 5.41 -19.45 9.57
N ALA A 183 4.82 -19.57 8.39
CA ALA A 183 4.29 -20.82 7.85
C ALA A 183 5.37 -21.89 7.63
N SER A 184 6.58 -21.46 7.22
CA SER A 184 7.73 -22.37 7.02
C SER A 184 8.44 -22.77 8.32
N GLY A 185 8.01 -22.27 9.49
CA GLY A 185 8.64 -22.51 10.79
C GLY A 185 9.99 -21.81 11.00
N LYS A 186 10.39 -20.93 10.08
CA LYS A 186 11.67 -20.20 10.13
C LYS A 186 11.61 -18.87 10.88
N PHE A 187 10.40 -18.46 11.30
CA PHE A 187 10.19 -17.22 12.00
C PHE A 187 10.56 -17.33 13.48
N MET A 188 11.29 -16.34 13.96
CA MET A 188 11.61 -16.15 15.37
C MET A 188 11.26 -14.71 15.77
N MET A 189 10.43 -14.53 16.78
CA MET A 189 10.09 -13.21 17.30
C MET A 189 11.32 -12.57 17.94
N ILE A 190 11.63 -11.33 17.54
CA ILE A 190 12.67 -10.51 18.19
C ILE A 190 11.97 -9.53 19.13
N GLY A 191 12.35 -9.55 20.41
CA GLY A 191 11.66 -8.80 21.46
C GLY A 191 10.40 -9.52 21.96
N ASP A 192 9.55 -8.80 22.68
CA ASP A 192 8.32 -9.31 23.27
C ASP A 192 7.12 -9.28 22.32
N GLY A 193 7.26 -8.63 21.16
CA GLY A 193 6.18 -8.48 20.17
C GLY A 193 5.08 -7.51 20.58
N SER A 194 5.33 -6.62 21.55
CA SER A 194 4.38 -5.59 21.99
C SER A 194 4.21 -4.45 21.01
N ASN A 195 5.16 -4.30 20.08
CA ASN A 195 5.11 -3.25 19.08
C ASN A 195 3.92 -3.41 18.11
N ARG A 196 3.25 -2.28 17.84
CA ARG A 196 2.02 -2.23 17.04
C ARG A 196 2.29 -1.86 15.60
N LYS A 197 1.48 -2.43 14.70
CA LYS A 197 1.56 -2.17 13.26
C LYS A 197 0.17 -1.82 12.72
N SER A 198 0.07 -0.69 12.04
CA SER A 198 -1.09 -0.42 11.19
C SER A 198 -0.90 -1.15 9.87
N ILE A 199 -1.87 -1.97 9.53
CA ILE A 199 -1.95 -2.71 8.27
C ILE A 199 -3.37 -2.59 7.70
N ALA A 200 -3.55 -2.91 6.42
CA ALA A 200 -4.86 -2.86 5.79
C ALA A 200 -5.11 -4.07 4.89
N TYR A 201 -6.30 -4.66 4.98
CA TYR A 201 -6.74 -5.69 4.08
C TYR A 201 -7.17 -5.10 2.74
N VAL A 202 -6.72 -5.69 1.64
CA VAL A 202 -6.98 -5.18 0.29
C VAL A 202 -8.46 -5.04 -0.03
N GLY A 203 -9.31 -5.93 0.48
CA GLY A 203 -10.76 -5.84 0.31
C GLY A 203 -11.34 -4.56 0.93
N ASN A 204 -10.84 -4.15 2.10
CA ASN A 204 -11.24 -2.90 2.76
C ASN A 204 -10.67 -1.67 2.05
N VAL A 205 -9.40 -1.74 1.61
CA VAL A 205 -8.77 -0.68 0.81
C VAL A 205 -9.57 -0.42 -0.47
N SER A 206 -9.91 -1.48 -1.20
CA SER A 206 -10.70 -1.37 -2.43
C SER A 206 -12.11 -0.85 -2.17
N ALA A 207 -12.74 -1.27 -1.07
CA ALA A 207 -14.05 -0.76 -0.66
C ALA A 207 -14.01 0.74 -0.32
N PHE A 208 -12.94 1.23 0.34
CA PHE A 208 -12.82 2.67 0.59
C PHE A 208 -12.49 3.46 -0.69
N LEU A 209 -11.63 2.93 -1.55
CA LEU A 209 -11.39 3.53 -2.88
C LEU A 209 -12.70 3.65 -3.67
N HIS A 210 -13.53 2.61 -3.66
CA HIS A 210 -14.85 2.64 -4.27
C HIS A 210 -15.76 3.70 -3.59
N HIS A 211 -15.82 3.73 -2.25
CA HIS A 211 -16.55 4.75 -1.51
C HIS A 211 -16.11 6.18 -1.87
N ALA A 212 -14.84 6.40 -2.22
CA ALA A 212 -14.29 7.69 -2.64
C ALA A 212 -14.97 8.27 -3.90
N LEU A 213 -15.68 7.46 -4.69
CA LEU A 213 -16.54 7.98 -5.79
C LEU A 213 -17.64 8.91 -5.29
N THR A 214 -18.12 8.74 -4.06
CA THR A 214 -19.19 9.54 -3.49
C THR A 214 -18.73 10.92 -3.00
N LEU A 215 -17.43 11.09 -2.74
CA LEU A 215 -16.86 12.36 -2.28
C LEU A 215 -16.80 13.37 -3.42
N LYS A 216 -17.12 14.63 -3.14
CA LYS A 216 -17.26 15.67 -4.18
C LYS A 216 -16.58 16.95 -3.72
N ASN A 217 -16.13 17.72 -4.72
CA ASN A 217 -15.59 19.08 -4.60
C ASN A 217 -14.36 19.20 -3.68
N GLY A 218 -13.27 19.69 -4.24
CA GLY A 218 -12.04 20.03 -3.52
C GLY A 218 -11.16 18.85 -3.17
N SER A 219 -10.22 19.09 -2.24
CA SER A 219 -9.22 18.11 -1.81
C SER A 219 -9.64 17.37 -0.54
N HIS A 220 -9.54 16.06 -0.59
CA HIS A 220 -9.82 15.14 0.52
C HIS A 220 -8.58 14.28 0.79
N LEU A 221 -8.04 14.37 2.00
CA LEU A 221 -6.86 13.60 2.42
C LEU A 221 -7.24 12.67 3.56
N TYR A 222 -6.94 11.37 3.40
CA TYR A 222 -7.20 10.33 4.42
C TYR A 222 -5.99 9.40 4.59
N ASN A 223 -5.66 9.09 5.83
CA ASN A 223 -4.89 7.90 6.14
C ASN A 223 -5.82 6.69 6.08
N TYR A 224 -5.36 5.56 5.58
CA TYR A 224 -6.12 4.31 5.62
C TYR A 224 -5.37 3.20 6.36
N ALA A 225 -5.98 2.67 7.39
CA ALA A 225 -5.56 1.49 8.12
C ALA A 225 -6.78 0.77 8.70
N ASP A 226 -6.77 -0.55 8.70
CA ASP A 226 -7.80 -1.31 9.44
C ASP A 226 -7.54 -1.23 10.94
N LYS A 227 -8.58 -1.03 11.72
CA LYS A 227 -8.51 -0.86 13.17
C LYS A 227 -9.29 -1.97 13.90
N PRO A 228 -8.85 -2.36 15.10
CA PRO A 228 -7.70 -1.86 15.88
C PRO A 228 -6.36 -2.35 15.33
N ASP A 229 -5.28 -1.56 15.60
CA ASP A 229 -3.92 -2.00 15.27
C ASP A 229 -3.56 -3.27 16.04
N LEU A 230 -2.96 -4.24 15.36
CA LEU A 230 -2.47 -5.45 16.00
C LEU A 230 -1.05 -5.23 16.53
N ASN A 231 -0.77 -5.74 17.74
CA ASN A 231 0.61 -5.93 18.13
C ASN A 231 1.20 -7.15 17.40
N MET A 232 2.52 -7.18 17.29
CA MET A 232 3.22 -8.21 16.52
C MET A 232 3.02 -9.62 17.12
N ARG A 233 2.88 -9.73 18.45
CA ARG A 233 2.61 -11.00 19.13
C ARG A 233 1.26 -11.59 18.71
N ASP A 234 0.19 -10.79 18.76
CA ASP A 234 -1.15 -11.22 18.40
C ASP A 234 -1.23 -11.53 16.90
N PHE A 235 -0.59 -10.70 16.07
CA PHE A 235 -0.49 -10.95 14.63
C PHE A 235 0.16 -12.32 14.32
N VAL A 236 1.32 -12.62 14.92
CA VAL A 236 2.01 -13.89 14.73
C VAL A 236 1.21 -15.06 15.31
N THR A 237 0.59 -14.86 16.48
CA THR A 237 -0.25 -15.89 17.12
C THR A 237 -1.42 -16.26 16.22
N SER A 238 -2.16 -15.27 15.68
CA SER A 238 -3.29 -15.50 14.79
C SER A 238 -2.90 -16.30 13.54
N ILE A 239 -1.75 -15.95 12.92
CA ILE A 239 -1.24 -16.69 11.74
C ILE A 239 -0.89 -18.13 12.13
N ARG A 240 -0.18 -18.33 13.25
CA ARG A 240 0.24 -19.67 13.69
C ARG A 240 -0.95 -20.56 14.03
N GLU A 241 -1.95 -20.01 14.73
CA GLU A 241 -3.16 -20.75 15.09
C GLU A 241 -3.97 -21.16 13.86
N ALA A 242 -4.10 -20.27 12.88
CA ALA A 242 -4.73 -20.60 11.61
C ALA A 242 -3.97 -21.68 10.81
N LEU A 243 -2.66 -21.84 11.05
CA LEU A 243 -1.82 -22.90 10.49
C LEU A 243 -1.77 -24.17 11.35
N GLY A 244 -2.52 -24.23 12.47
CA GLY A 244 -2.58 -25.37 13.40
C GLY A 244 -1.46 -25.41 14.45
N HIS A 245 -0.75 -24.30 14.68
CA HIS A 245 0.28 -24.19 15.70
C HIS A 245 -0.22 -23.35 16.89
N LYS A 246 0.29 -23.58 18.09
CA LYS A 246 -0.11 -22.81 19.29
C LYS A 246 0.84 -21.65 19.59
N GLY A 247 0.27 -20.52 20.01
CA GLY A 247 0.97 -19.33 20.50
C GLY A 247 1.94 -18.67 19.51
N ALA A 248 2.67 -17.65 19.96
CA ALA A 248 3.55 -16.82 19.12
C ALA A 248 4.85 -17.50 18.66
N GLY A 249 5.15 -18.73 19.12
CA GLY A 249 6.36 -19.46 18.75
C GLY A 249 7.63 -18.99 19.49
N PRO A 250 8.83 -19.36 18.97
CA PRO A 250 10.09 -19.05 19.62
C PRO A 250 10.37 -17.54 19.62
N GLN A 251 10.98 -17.08 20.72
CA GLN A 251 11.31 -15.67 20.94
C GLN A 251 12.80 -15.51 21.22
N MET A 252 13.36 -14.40 20.78
CA MET A 252 14.73 -13.97 21.04
C MET A 252 14.70 -12.61 21.75
N PRO A 253 15.45 -12.42 22.84
CA PRO A 253 15.59 -11.10 23.47
C PRO A 253 16.08 -10.05 22.47
N TYR A 254 15.53 -8.83 22.56
CA TYR A 254 15.86 -7.74 21.62
C TYR A 254 17.36 -7.45 21.53
N ALA A 255 18.06 -7.44 22.71
CA ALA A 255 19.50 -7.22 22.74
C ALA A 255 20.29 -8.30 21.97
N VAL A 256 19.85 -9.57 22.03
CA VAL A 256 20.48 -10.68 21.27
C VAL A 256 20.23 -10.50 19.78
N GLY A 257 19.03 -10.07 19.39
CA GLY A 257 18.71 -9.72 18.01
C GLY A 257 19.62 -8.62 17.47
N LEU A 258 19.84 -7.54 18.22
CA LEU A 258 20.73 -6.44 17.83
C LEU A 258 22.18 -6.89 17.69
N LEU A 259 22.69 -7.73 18.63
CA LEU A 259 24.03 -8.32 18.51
C LEU A 259 24.16 -9.16 17.23
N GLY A 260 23.19 -10.02 16.93
CA GLY A 260 23.15 -10.76 15.68
C GLY A 260 23.14 -9.84 14.45
N GLY A 261 22.30 -8.79 14.45
CA GLY A 261 22.26 -7.80 13.38
C GLY A 261 23.61 -7.11 13.16
N SER A 262 24.34 -6.77 14.23
CA SER A 262 25.66 -6.14 14.13
C SER A 262 26.71 -7.04 13.48
N VAL A 263 26.68 -8.33 13.77
CA VAL A 263 27.58 -9.32 13.13
C VAL A 263 27.30 -9.38 11.62
N PHE A 264 26.03 -9.41 11.20
CA PHE A 264 25.67 -9.39 9.77
C PHE A 264 26.06 -8.07 9.10
N ASP A 265 25.93 -6.93 9.77
CA ASP A 265 26.33 -5.63 9.20
C ASP A 265 27.86 -5.55 9.01
N VAL A 266 28.67 -6.09 9.94
CA VAL A 266 30.11 -6.22 9.79
C VAL A 266 30.48 -7.18 8.65
N ALA A 267 29.83 -8.35 8.59
CA ALA A 267 30.04 -9.30 7.51
C ALA A 267 29.67 -8.71 6.14
N ALA A 268 28.60 -7.92 6.05
CA ALA A 268 28.22 -7.22 4.83
C ALA A 268 29.31 -6.24 4.35
N LYS A 269 29.89 -5.47 5.30
CA LYS A 269 31.00 -4.55 4.99
C LYS A 269 32.26 -5.27 4.50
N ILE A 270 32.59 -6.43 5.09
CA ILE A 270 33.79 -7.18 4.73
C ILE A 270 33.60 -7.91 3.39
N THR A 271 32.41 -8.52 3.16
CA THR A 271 32.19 -9.40 2.00
C THR A 271 31.55 -8.68 0.80
N GLY A 272 31.09 -7.44 0.96
CA GLY A 272 30.28 -6.72 -0.05
C GLY A 272 28.92 -7.35 -0.33
N ARG A 273 28.50 -8.40 0.41
CA ARG A 273 27.23 -9.11 0.21
C ARG A 273 26.14 -8.49 1.04
N LYS A 274 24.91 -8.44 0.49
CA LYS A 274 23.72 -8.04 1.22
C LYS A 274 23.18 -9.24 2.01
N PHE A 275 22.94 -9.06 3.33
CA PHE A 275 22.33 -10.07 4.18
C PHE A 275 20.86 -9.71 4.47
N PRO A 276 19.98 -10.69 4.72
CA PRO A 276 18.58 -10.46 5.03
C PRO A 276 18.35 -9.83 6.42
N ILE A 277 19.35 -9.88 7.32
CA ILE A 277 19.30 -9.37 8.68
C ILE A 277 20.30 -8.20 8.81
N SER A 278 19.88 -7.11 9.46
CA SER A 278 20.71 -5.95 9.80
C SER A 278 20.11 -5.23 11.02
N ILE A 279 20.92 -4.44 11.72
CA ILE A 279 20.45 -3.65 12.87
C ILE A 279 19.26 -2.76 12.49
N ILE A 280 19.31 -2.10 11.33
CA ILE A 280 18.25 -1.20 10.89
C ILE A 280 16.93 -1.96 10.62
N ARG A 281 17.02 -3.18 10.06
CA ARG A 281 15.84 -4.02 9.82
C ARG A 281 15.22 -4.50 11.13
N ILE A 282 16.05 -4.89 12.11
CA ILE A 282 15.58 -5.29 13.45
C ILE A 282 14.91 -4.11 14.16
N LYS A 283 15.52 -2.93 14.14
CA LYS A 283 14.91 -1.72 14.72
C LYS A 283 13.57 -1.38 14.06
N LYS A 284 13.49 -1.41 12.73
CA LYS A 284 12.22 -1.20 12.00
C LYS A 284 11.16 -2.27 12.32
N PHE A 285 11.58 -3.54 12.46
CA PHE A 285 10.67 -4.63 12.79
C PHE A 285 10.07 -4.45 14.18
N CYS A 286 10.88 -4.06 15.17
CA CYS A 286 10.46 -3.90 16.57
C CYS A 286 9.88 -2.49 16.89
N ALA A 287 9.89 -1.54 15.95
CA ALA A 287 9.30 -0.22 16.15
C ALA A 287 7.78 -0.25 15.99
N ASP A 288 7.08 0.60 16.73
CA ASP A 288 5.69 0.94 16.42
C ASP A 288 5.66 1.66 15.06
N THR A 289 4.78 1.20 14.16
CA THR A 289 4.49 1.86 12.89
C THR A 289 2.97 1.96 12.75
N ILE A 290 2.40 2.87 13.51
CA ILE A 290 0.97 3.11 13.58
C ILE A 290 0.61 4.47 12.99
N VAL A 291 -0.58 4.55 12.44
CA VAL A 291 -1.17 5.79 11.96
C VAL A 291 -2.57 5.95 12.53
N ASN A 292 -2.97 7.18 12.78
CA ASN A 292 -4.35 7.50 13.07
C ASN A 292 -5.12 7.57 11.74
N ALA A 293 -6.23 6.85 11.64
CA ALA A 293 -7.11 6.83 10.47
C ALA A 293 -8.56 7.21 10.86
N ASP A 294 -8.76 7.92 11.97
CA ASP A 294 -10.09 8.23 12.51
C ASP A 294 -10.88 9.15 11.59
N LYS A 295 -10.21 10.00 10.80
CA LYS A 295 -10.84 10.91 9.84
C LYS A 295 -11.73 10.20 8.80
N ILE A 296 -11.47 8.93 8.49
CA ILE A 296 -12.33 8.14 7.61
C ILE A 296 -13.78 8.07 8.13
N GLN A 297 -13.98 8.10 9.46
CA GLN A 297 -15.32 8.05 10.07
C GLN A 297 -16.20 9.23 9.64
N ASP A 298 -15.62 10.38 9.31
CA ASP A 298 -16.34 11.55 8.81
C ASP A 298 -17.05 11.26 7.47
N THR A 299 -16.56 10.29 6.70
CA THR A 299 -17.16 9.85 5.44
C THR A 299 -18.31 8.87 5.62
N LYS A 300 -18.58 8.40 6.86
CA LYS A 300 -19.54 7.34 7.19
C LYS A 300 -19.19 5.98 6.56
N PHE A 301 -18.01 5.83 6.01
CA PHE A 301 -17.53 4.54 5.50
C PHE A 301 -17.40 3.51 6.62
N LYS A 302 -17.79 2.28 6.30
CA LYS A 302 -17.58 1.12 7.19
C LYS A 302 -16.84 0.05 6.42
N ALA A 303 -15.70 -0.38 6.95
CA ALA A 303 -14.94 -1.48 6.38
C ALA A 303 -15.79 -2.77 6.37
N PRO A 304 -15.95 -3.45 5.22
CA PRO A 304 -16.77 -4.65 5.11
C PRO A 304 -16.18 -5.87 5.81
N TYR A 305 -14.88 -5.90 6.06
CA TYR A 305 -14.18 -7.03 6.66
C TYR A 305 -13.45 -6.63 7.93
N SER A 306 -13.45 -7.50 8.94
CA SER A 306 -12.51 -7.34 10.04
C SER A 306 -11.08 -7.66 9.59
N LEU A 307 -10.10 -7.18 10.35
CA LEU A 307 -8.69 -7.51 10.09
C LEU A 307 -8.44 -9.03 10.21
N HIS A 308 -9.14 -9.70 11.13
CA HIS A 308 -9.09 -11.14 11.30
C HIS A 308 -9.63 -11.89 10.07
N ASP A 309 -10.72 -11.42 9.46
CA ASP A 309 -11.28 -12.04 8.24
C ASP A 309 -10.29 -11.93 7.09
N GLY A 310 -9.68 -10.74 6.91
CA GLY A 310 -8.66 -10.53 5.88
C GLY A 310 -7.43 -11.42 6.06
N LEU A 311 -6.95 -11.59 7.30
CA LEU A 311 -5.83 -12.49 7.62
C LEU A 311 -6.22 -13.96 7.34
N SER A 312 -7.39 -14.37 7.75
CA SER A 312 -7.90 -15.73 7.54
C SER A 312 -8.02 -16.06 6.06
N GLU A 313 -8.55 -15.13 5.26
CA GLU A 313 -8.67 -15.29 3.80
C GLU A 313 -7.30 -15.44 3.14
N MET A 314 -6.35 -14.57 3.48
CA MET A 314 -5.00 -14.67 2.94
C MET A 314 -4.31 -15.99 3.32
N ILE A 315 -4.45 -16.44 4.57
CA ILE A 315 -3.87 -17.71 5.03
C ILE A 315 -4.49 -18.89 4.29
N LYS A 316 -5.80 -18.91 4.14
CA LYS A 316 -6.52 -19.96 3.42
C LYS A 316 -6.07 -20.04 1.96
N CYS A 317 -6.03 -18.92 1.26
CA CYS A 317 -5.67 -18.90 -0.16
C CYS A 317 -4.18 -19.23 -0.40
N GLU A 318 -3.27 -18.71 0.42
CA GLU A 318 -1.84 -18.75 0.13
C GLU A 318 -1.10 -19.93 0.79
N PHE A 319 -1.58 -20.43 1.93
CA PHE A 319 -0.84 -21.38 2.76
C PHE A 319 -1.59 -22.69 3.07
N GLN A 320 -2.91 -22.75 2.85
CA GLN A 320 -3.68 -23.97 3.10
C GLN A 320 -4.08 -24.68 1.81
N THR A 321 -4.36 -23.96 0.73
CA THR A 321 -4.76 -24.55 -0.56
C THR A 321 -3.60 -25.30 -1.23
N THR A 322 -2.36 -24.84 -1.02
CA THR A 322 -1.15 -25.47 -1.58
C THR A 322 -0.82 -26.84 -0.94
N LYS A 323 -1.32 -27.12 0.28
CA LYS A 323 -1.13 -28.43 0.93
C LYS A 323 -2.04 -29.54 0.39
N LYS A 324 -3.06 -29.22 -0.42
CA LYS A 324 -3.96 -30.22 -1.04
C LYS A 324 -3.50 -30.68 -2.43
N ALA A 325 -2.48 -30.02 -3.00
CA ALA A 325 -1.97 -30.32 -4.35
C ALA A 325 -0.57 -30.98 -4.35
N ALA A 326 -0.02 -31.32 -3.16
CA ALA A 326 1.22 -32.08 -2.97
C ALA A 326 0.92 -33.41 -2.24
#